data_b265347b42932b8afec22c1739d41663
#
_entry.id   b265347b42932b8afec22c1739d41663
#
_cell.length_a   1.000
_cell.length_b   1.000
_cell.length_c   1.000
_cell.angle_alpha   90.00
_cell.angle_beta   90.00
_cell.angle_gamma   90.00
#
_symmetry.space_group_name_H-M   'P 1'
#
loop_
_entity.id
_entity.type
_entity.pdbx_description
1 polymer ?
#
loop_
_entity_poly.entity_id
_entity_poly.type
_entity_poly.pdbx_seq_one_letter_code
_entity_poly.pdbx_strand_id
1 'polypeptide(L)'
;MAYRMTTFAIAATCALLTAPVAADVKRGVDAWTAGDYVTAVSEWQQPAQAGDADALFNLGQAYRLGRGVSADIMKARELYQQAAQKGHVKAADNYGLLLFQQGEQKAAMRYIEAAADRGDPRAQYVLGLAHFNADYAEKDWVRAYALLTLSQGAGLPQATGALKQMDQYVPITQREQAQTLARQIEAESAQRRAAELAAADLKQRDPAPLAQPTVVQTASARPVRQSNVRLPKKTPASVPAPVVASTSASSVQPAVAEPVRVASRQSVPAAAAGRVPAPAEKTGKWGIQLGAFGVASNADRLWAKLSGNPVLEGTQKKLVPGGRVTRLRAVGFATRADASSACAKLSRQGQACVVAKPSA
;
A
#
# COMPACT_ATOMS: atom_id res chain seq x y z
N MET A 1 -12.59 80.93 -33.20
CA MET A 1 -13.05 79.59 -33.53
C MET A 1 -11.98 78.59 -33.07
N ALA A 2 -12.20 77.92 -31.92
CA ALA A 2 -11.23 76.99 -31.36
C ALA A 2 -11.76 75.55 -31.54
N TYR A 3 -11.00 74.78 -32.30
CA TYR A 3 -11.27 73.34 -32.56
C TYR A 3 -10.68 72.51 -31.43
N ARG A 4 -11.55 71.87 -30.63
CA ARG A 4 -11.12 70.89 -29.62
C ARG A 4 -10.96 69.52 -30.28
N MET A 5 -9.75 69.02 -30.38
CA MET A 5 -9.43 67.61 -30.72
C MET A 5 -9.63 66.72 -29.47
N THR A 6 -10.61 65.84 -29.53
CA THR A 6 -10.80 64.74 -28.53
C THR A 6 -10.02 63.55 -29.01
N THR A 7 -8.96 63.20 -28.24
CA THR A 7 -8.16 61.95 -28.42
C THR A 7 -8.91 60.80 -27.79
N PHE A 8 -9.33 59.83 -28.60
CA PHE A 8 -9.83 58.52 -28.15
C PHE A 8 -8.64 57.62 -27.82
N ALA A 9 -8.51 57.27 -26.54
CA ALA A 9 -7.57 56.25 -26.07
C ALA A 9 -8.21 54.87 -26.24
N ILE A 10 -7.69 54.06 -27.17
CA ILE A 10 -8.08 52.67 -27.34
C ILE A 10 -7.30 51.84 -26.27
N ALA A 11 -8.00 51.39 -25.23
CA ALA A 11 -7.46 50.44 -24.28
C ALA A 11 -7.47 49.05 -24.93
N ALA A 12 -6.28 48.57 -25.34
CA ALA A 12 -6.10 47.20 -25.78
C ALA A 12 -6.12 46.27 -24.58
N THR A 13 -7.26 45.60 -24.35
CA THR A 13 -7.36 44.48 -23.38
C THR A 13 -6.63 43.26 -23.92
N CYS A 14 -5.43 42.99 -23.41
CA CYS A 14 -4.71 41.74 -23.62
C CYS A 14 -5.49 40.61 -22.94
N ALA A 15 -6.29 39.86 -23.70
CA ALA A 15 -6.87 38.60 -23.24
C ALA A 15 -5.73 37.58 -23.14
N LEU A 16 -5.27 37.30 -21.94
CA LEU A 16 -4.37 36.20 -21.65
C LEU A 16 -5.11 34.89 -21.97
N LEU A 17 -4.81 34.29 -23.10
CA LEU A 17 -5.20 32.95 -23.49
C LEU A 17 -4.52 31.97 -22.50
N THR A 18 -5.21 31.60 -21.44
CA THR A 18 -4.78 30.49 -20.58
C THR A 18 -4.91 29.20 -21.38
N ALA A 19 -3.78 28.65 -21.84
CA ALA A 19 -3.75 27.33 -22.44
C ALA A 19 -4.30 26.30 -21.41
N PRO A 20 -5.06 25.28 -21.85
CA PRO A 20 -5.64 24.32 -20.93
C PRO A 20 -4.55 23.59 -20.15
N VAL A 21 -4.65 23.63 -18.80
CA VAL A 21 -3.73 23.00 -17.85
C VAL A 21 -3.51 21.50 -18.15
N ALA A 22 -4.49 20.84 -18.75
CA ALA A 22 -4.41 19.42 -19.14
C ALA A 22 -3.31 19.12 -20.18
N ALA A 23 -2.95 20.08 -21.05
CA ALA A 23 -1.88 19.89 -22.04
C ALA A 23 -0.51 19.77 -21.37
N ASP A 24 -0.28 20.48 -20.30
CA ASP A 24 0.98 20.51 -19.57
C ASP A 24 1.22 19.22 -18.79
N VAL A 25 0.18 18.63 -18.19
CA VAL A 25 0.26 17.32 -17.52
C VAL A 25 0.69 16.23 -18.50
N LYS A 26 0.11 16.22 -19.71
CA LYS A 26 0.47 15.23 -20.73
C LYS A 26 1.93 15.37 -21.18
N ARG A 27 2.42 16.61 -21.43
CA ARG A 27 3.83 16.83 -21.78
C ARG A 27 4.77 16.30 -20.69
N GLY A 28 4.42 16.52 -19.44
CA GLY A 28 5.18 15.96 -18.30
C GLY A 28 5.19 14.44 -18.31
N VAL A 29 4.06 13.77 -18.63
CA VAL A 29 4.00 12.30 -18.75
C VAL A 29 4.84 11.80 -19.91
N ASP A 30 4.83 12.48 -21.06
CA ASP A 30 5.64 12.14 -22.23
C ASP A 30 7.14 12.26 -21.88
N ALA A 31 7.56 13.37 -21.25
CA ALA A 31 8.93 13.57 -20.77
C ALA A 31 9.37 12.50 -19.75
N TRP A 32 8.50 12.17 -18.79
CA TRP A 32 8.75 11.10 -17.81
C TRP A 32 8.99 9.74 -18.48
N THR A 33 8.18 9.42 -19.47
CA THR A 33 8.28 8.16 -20.22
C THR A 33 9.57 8.11 -21.04
N ALA A 34 10.02 9.26 -21.56
CA ALA A 34 11.30 9.42 -22.25
C ALA A 34 12.52 9.39 -21.30
N GLY A 35 12.30 9.41 -19.96
CA GLY A 35 13.36 9.45 -18.96
C GLY A 35 13.85 10.86 -18.60
N ASP A 36 13.28 11.90 -19.21
CA ASP A 36 13.56 13.29 -18.86
C ASP A 36 12.72 13.73 -17.66
N TYR A 37 13.19 13.32 -16.49
CA TYR A 37 12.47 13.55 -15.22
C TYR A 37 12.49 15.01 -14.79
N VAL A 38 13.51 15.79 -15.20
CA VAL A 38 13.60 17.21 -14.86
C VAL A 38 12.54 18.00 -15.58
N THR A 39 12.41 17.81 -16.90
CA THR A 39 11.35 18.41 -17.69
C THR A 39 9.96 17.95 -17.21
N ALA A 40 9.78 16.66 -16.91
CA ALA A 40 8.52 16.15 -16.40
C ALA A 40 8.07 16.88 -15.12
N VAL A 41 8.98 17.04 -14.17
CA VAL A 41 8.70 17.75 -12.91
C VAL A 41 8.33 19.20 -13.17
N SER A 42 9.06 19.91 -14.05
CA SER A 42 8.78 21.32 -14.37
C SER A 42 7.40 21.51 -15.01
N GLU A 43 7.00 20.60 -15.92
CA GLU A 43 5.68 20.63 -16.57
C GLU A 43 4.53 20.39 -15.58
N TRP A 44 4.74 19.59 -14.52
CA TRP A 44 3.69 19.32 -13.52
C TRP A 44 3.58 20.38 -12.43
N GLN A 45 4.58 21.27 -12.23
CA GLN A 45 4.56 22.23 -11.11
C GLN A 45 3.38 23.19 -11.19
N GLN A 46 3.15 23.83 -12.34
CA GLN A 46 2.05 24.81 -12.48
C GLN A 46 0.68 24.14 -12.39
N PRO A 47 0.37 23.04 -13.11
CA PRO A 47 -0.87 22.32 -12.96
C PRO A 47 -1.14 21.85 -11.50
N ALA A 48 -0.12 21.35 -10.82
CA ALA A 48 -0.25 20.93 -9.43
C ALA A 48 -0.58 22.09 -8.49
N GLN A 49 0.04 23.27 -8.70
CA GLN A 49 -0.30 24.48 -7.96
C GLN A 49 -1.74 24.94 -8.23
N ALA A 50 -2.23 24.74 -9.46
CA ALA A 50 -3.64 24.95 -9.80
C ALA A 50 -4.57 23.88 -9.22
N GLY A 51 -4.00 22.82 -8.63
CA GLY A 51 -4.74 21.76 -7.97
C GLY A 51 -5.18 20.63 -8.89
N ASP A 52 -4.54 20.45 -10.04
CA ASP A 52 -4.76 19.31 -10.90
C ASP A 52 -4.33 18.02 -10.18
N ALA A 53 -5.25 17.05 -10.11
CA ALA A 53 -5.06 15.84 -9.32
C ALA A 53 -4.00 14.90 -9.90
N ASP A 54 -3.91 14.84 -11.22
CA ASP A 54 -2.94 13.98 -11.92
C ASP A 54 -1.52 14.59 -11.81
N ALA A 55 -1.39 15.91 -11.93
CA ALA A 55 -0.13 16.61 -11.72
C ALA A 55 0.37 16.46 -10.26
N LEU A 56 -0.52 16.61 -9.28
CA LEU A 56 -0.21 16.38 -7.86
C LEU A 56 0.27 14.94 -7.62
N PHE A 57 -0.40 13.95 -8.21
CA PHE A 57 0.01 12.56 -8.12
C PHE A 57 1.38 12.33 -8.76
N ASN A 58 1.60 12.84 -9.96
CA ASN A 58 2.86 12.66 -10.69
C ASN A 58 4.04 13.32 -9.98
N LEU A 59 3.87 14.54 -9.44
CA LEU A 59 4.87 15.16 -8.58
C LEU A 59 5.13 14.35 -7.30
N GLY A 60 4.08 13.82 -6.68
CA GLY A 60 4.22 12.92 -5.54
C GLY A 60 5.08 11.68 -5.87
N GLN A 61 4.93 11.12 -7.06
CA GLN A 61 5.76 10.03 -7.55
C GLN A 61 7.22 10.48 -7.75
N ALA A 62 7.44 11.66 -8.33
CA ALA A 62 8.77 12.22 -8.55
C ALA A 62 9.53 12.38 -7.22
N TYR A 63 8.91 13.00 -6.21
CA TYR A 63 9.48 13.15 -4.86
C TYR A 63 9.69 11.81 -4.15
N ARG A 64 8.75 10.86 -4.28
CA ARG A 64 8.90 9.54 -3.67
C ARG A 64 10.09 8.75 -4.23
N LEU A 65 10.35 8.88 -5.53
CA LEU A 65 11.39 8.15 -6.25
C LEU A 65 12.72 8.91 -6.33
N GLY A 66 12.74 10.21 -6.05
CA GLY A 66 13.92 11.05 -6.23
C GLY A 66 14.29 11.22 -7.71
N ARG A 67 13.29 11.30 -8.61
CA ARG A 67 13.49 11.46 -10.05
C ARG A 67 13.14 12.86 -10.50
N GLY A 68 14.12 13.58 -11.06
CA GLY A 68 13.99 15.00 -11.45
C GLY A 68 14.02 15.97 -10.28
N VAL A 69 13.87 15.45 -9.04
CA VAL A 69 13.97 16.18 -7.76
C VAL A 69 14.64 15.30 -6.71
N SER A 70 15.15 15.88 -5.65
CA SER A 70 15.63 15.12 -4.49
C SER A 70 14.48 14.35 -3.83
N ALA A 71 14.75 13.10 -3.42
CA ALA A 71 13.74 12.28 -2.77
C ALA A 71 13.28 12.92 -1.44
N ASP A 72 11.96 13.11 -1.32
CA ASP A 72 11.31 13.64 -0.14
C ASP A 72 9.97 12.91 0.09
N ILE A 73 9.97 11.99 1.04
CA ILE A 73 8.79 11.18 1.37
C ILE A 73 7.69 12.00 2.04
N MET A 74 8.04 13.05 2.78
CA MET A 74 7.03 13.91 3.43
C MET A 74 6.31 14.75 2.37
N LYS A 75 7.06 15.30 1.42
CA LYS A 75 6.47 16.04 0.29
C LYS A 75 5.64 15.13 -0.62
N ALA A 76 6.10 13.93 -0.90
CA ALA A 76 5.33 12.93 -1.64
C ALA A 76 4.00 12.60 -0.94
N ARG A 77 4.02 12.42 0.39
CA ARG A 77 2.83 12.17 1.20
C ARG A 77 1.82 13.32 1.10
N GLU A 78 2.30 14.54 1.24
CA GLU A 78 1.46 15.75 1.15
C GLU A 78 0.78 15.86 -0.22
N LEU A 79 1.53 15.66 -1.30
CA LEU A 79 1.03 15.70 -2.66
C LEU A 79 0.02 14.58 -2.93
N TYR A 80 0.28 13.35 -2.47
CA TYR A 80 -0.68 12.26 -2.57
C TYR A 80 -1.96 12.53 -1.78
N GLN A 81 -1.85 13.13 -0.59
CA GLN A 81 -3.01 13.52 0.20
C GLN A 81 -3.90 14.53 -0.55
N GLN A 82 -3.28 15.56 -1.13
CA GLN A 82 -4.00 16.58 -1.90
C GLN A 82 -4.68 15.98 -3.14
N ALA A 83 -3.96 15.12 -3.90
CA ALA A 83 -4.53 14.43 -5.04
C ALA A 83 -5.69 13.49 -4.64
N ALA A 84 -5.54 12.75 -3.53
CA ALA A 84 -6.58 11.88 -3.01
C ALA A 84 -7.85 12.63 -2.60
N GLN A 85 -7.71 13.80 -1.98
CA GLN A 85 -8.83 14.69 -1.63
C GLN A 85 -9.60 15.18 -2.87
N LYS A 86 -8.94 15.24 -4.01
CA LYS A 86 -9.53 15.57 -5.31
C LYS A 86 -10.06 14.34 -6.07
N GLY A 87 -10.06 13.17 -5.43
CA GLY A 87 -10.59 11.93 -5.98
C GLY A 87 -9.62 11.12 -6.82
N HIS A 88 -8.33 11.43 -6.82
CA HIS A 88 -7.34 10.65 -7.55
C HIS A 88 -7.07 9.30 -6.83
N VAL A 89 -7.64 8.22 -7.36
CA VAL A 89 -7.68 6.88 -6.75
C VAL A 89 -6.27 6.35 -6.45
N LYS A 90 -5.35 6.37 -7.43
CA LYS A 90 -3.98 5.87 -7.23
C LYS A 90 -3.19 6.69 -6.21
N ALA A 91 -3.51 7.97 -6.06
CA ALA A 91 -2.90 8.80 -5.01
C ALA A 91 -3.40 8.38 -3.63
N ALA A 92 -4.69 8.08 -3.48
CA ALA A 92 -5.25 7.55 -2.24
C ALA A 92 -4.60 6.21 -1.84
N ASP A 93 -4.37 5.31 -2.80
CA ASP A 93 -3.68 4.03 -2.58
C ASP A 93 -2.25 4.24 -2.08
N ASN A 94 -1.48 5.09 -2.75
CA ASN A 94 -0.11 5.38 -2.34
C ASN A 94 -0.04 6.15 -1.02
N TYR A 95 -0.98 7.05 -0.77
CA TYR A 95 -1.10 7.76 0.51
C TYR A 95 -1.33 6.79 1.67
N GLY A 96 -2.27 5.85 1.52
CA GLY A 96 -2.54 4.81 2.52
C GLY A 96 -1.32 3.96 2.82
N LEU A 97 -0.60 3.51 1.79
CA LEU A 97 0.63 2.73 1.96
C LEU A 97 1.74 3.53 2.66
N LEU A 98 1.88 4.83 2.36
CA LEU A 98 2.84 5.69 3.06
C LEU A 98 2.47 5.91 4.54
N LEU A 99 1.19 6.14 4.85
CA LEU A 99 0.70 6.22 6.23
C LEU A 99 1.06 4.95 7.01
N PHE A 100 0.81 3.79 6.41
CA PHE A 100 1.13 2.51 7.04
C PHE A 100 2.64 2.36 7.32
N GLN A 101 3.49 2.70 6.35
CA GLN A 101 4.94 2.65 6.49
C GLN A 101 5.48 3.63 7.55
N GLN A 102 4.81 4.75 7.75
CA GLN A 102 5.18 5.78 8.72
C GLN A 102 4.68 5.50 10.14
N GLY A 103 3.94 4.41 10.35
CA GLY A 103 3.43 4.02 11.67
C GLY A 103 2.04 4.57 12.00
N GLU A 104 1.35 5.15 11.02
CA GLU A 104 -0.03 5.63 11.15
C GLU A 104 -1.04 4.57 10.66
N GLN A 105 -0.85 3.32 11.12
CA GLN A 105 -1.55 2.14 10.58
C GLN A 105 -3.08 2.28 10.67
N LYS A 106 -3.61 2.74 11.79
CA LYS A 106 -5.08 2.91 11.95
C LYS A 106 -5.67 3.86 10.91
N ALA A 107 -4.98 4.99 10.65
CA ALA A 107 -5.42 5.95 9.65
C ALA A 107 -5.27 5.41 8.22
N ALA A 108 -4.28 4.52 8.02
CA ALA A 108 -3.99 3.91 6.73
C ALA A 108 -5.05 2.88 6.31
N MET A 109 -5.66 2.14 7.26
CA MET A 109 -6.49 0.95 6.96
C MET A 109 -7.62 1.24 5.98
N ARG A 110 -8.35 2.34 6.13
CA ARG A 110 -9.44 2.70 5.18
C ARG A 110 -8.97 2.82 3.73
N TYR A 111 -7.74 3.31 3.51
CA TYR A 111 -7.15 3.43 2.18
C TYR A 111 -6.63 2.09 1.68
N ILE A 112 -6.05 1.29 2.59
CA ILE A 112 -5.52 -0.04 2.29
C ILE A 112 -6.65 -1.00 1.94
N GLU A 113 -7.76 -1.00 2.67
CA GLU A 113 -8.96 -1.78 2.36
C GLU A 113 -9.50 -1.43 0.98
N ALA A 114 -9.71 -0.14 0.70
CA ALA A 114 -10.18 0.32 -0.59
C ALA A 114 -9.22 -0.03 -1.74
N ALA A 115 -7.90 0.05 -1.52
CA ALA A 115 -6.90 -0.33 -2.51
C ALA A 115 -6.86 -1.85 -2.73
N ALA A 116 -6.96 -2.65 -1.67
CA ALA A 116 -7.01 -4.12 -1.73
C ALA A 116 -8.25 -4.60 -2.49
N ASP A 117 -9.39 -3.96 -2.26
CA ASP A 117 -10.65 -4.22 -2.96
C ASP A 117 -10.57 -3.91 -4.47
N ARG A 118 -9.73 -2.95 -4.87
CA ARG A 118 -9.41 -2.69 -6.29
C ARG A 118 -8.35 -3.63 -6.85
N GLY A 119 -7.74 -4.47 -6.02
CA GLY A 119 -6.74 -5.45 -6.42
C GLY A 119 -5.30 -4.92 -6.40
N ASP A 120 -4.97 -3.86 -5.64
CA ASP A 120 -3.56 -3.46 -5.44
C ASP A 120 -2.84 -4.55 -4.63
N PRO A 121 -1.81 -5.21 -5.20
CA PRO A 121 -1.17 -6.36 -4.54
C PRO A 121 -0.42 -5.97 -3.26
N ARG A 122 0.05 -4.74 -3.14
CA ARG A 122 0.73 -4.24 -1.92
C ARG A 122 -0.28 -4.05 -0.79
N ALA A 123 -1.46 -3.51 -1.13
CA ALA A 123 -2.56 -3.33 -0.19
C ALA A 123 -3.15 -4.68 0.24
N GLN A 124 -3.34 -5.61 -0.70
CA GLN A 124 -3.75 -6.99 -0.41
C GLN A 124 -2.77 -7.69 0.54
N TYR A 125 -1.46 -7.51 0.33
CA TYR A 125 -0.43 -8.04 1.23
C TYR A 125 -0.55 -7.47 2.65
N VAL A 126 -0.65 -6.15 2.78
CA VAL A 126 -0.76 -5.48 4.08
C VAL A 126 -2.04 -5.88 4.80
N LEU A 127 -3.18 -5.86 4.11
CA LEU A 127 -4.48 -6.24 4.67
C LEU A 127 -4.52 -7.73 5.05
N GLY A 128 -3.91 -8.59 4.24
CA GLY A 128 -3.76 -10.02 4.55
C GLY A 128 -2.98 -10.26 5.84
N LEU A 129 -1.87 -9.56 6.04
CA LEU A 129 -1.12 -9.63 7.30
C LEU A 129 -1.90 -9.06 8.48
N ALA A 130 -2.65 -7.98 8.28
CA ALA A 130 -3.50 -7.40 9.32
C ALA A 130 -4.56 -8.40 9.82
N HIS A 131 -5.25 -9.09 8.92
CA HIS A 131 -6.22 -10.16 9.26
C HIS A 131 -5.54 -11.38 9.90
N PHE A 132 -4.35 -11.74 9.46
CA PHE A 132 -3.62 -12.89 10.04
C PHE A 132 -3.19 -12.64 11.49
N ASN A 133 -2.62 -11.46 11.75
CA ASN A 133 -2.10 -11.08 13.06
C ASN A 133 -3.18 -10.56 14.02
N ALA A 134 -4.36 -10.21 13.53
CA ALA A 134 -5.38 -9.43 14.24
C ALA A 134 -4.88 -8.01 14.63
N ASP A 135 -4.02 -7.42 13.78
CA ASP A 135 -3.49 -6.07 13.94
C ASP A 135 -4.25 -5.13 12.99
N TYR A 136 -5.03 -4.19 13.52
CA TYR A 136 -5.80 -3.19 12.76
C TYR A 136 -6.98 -3.73 11.94
N ALA A 137 -7.19 -5.06 11.88
CA ALA A 137 -8.32 -5.75 11.29
C ALA A 137 -8.72 -6.94 12.16
N GLU A 138 -9.97 -7.39 12.07
CA GLU A 138 -10.43 -8.60 12.75
C GLU A 138 -9.66 -9.84 12.26
N LYS A 139 -9.43 -10.81 13.16
CA LYS A 139 -8.73 -12.05 12.81
C LYS A 139 -9.57 -12.88 11.85
N ASP A 140 -9.08 -13.03 10.64
CA ASP A 140 -9.69 -13.86 9.60
C ASP A 140 -8.60 -14.55 8.77
N TRP A 141 -8.30 -15.79 9.10
CA TRP A 141 -7.26 -16.55 8.42
C TRP A 141 -7.63 -16.91 6.96
N VAL A 142 -8.92 -17.12 6.68
CA VAL A 142 -9.39 -17.43 5.32
C VAL A 142 -9.20 -16.22 4.43
N ARG A 143 -9.64 -15.04 4.88
CA ARG A 143 -9.45 -13.78 4.15
C ARG A 143 -7.97 -13.40 4.03
N ALA A 144 -7.20 -13.57 5.10
CA ALA A 144 -5.76 -13.32 5.09
C ALA A 144 -5.04 -14.15 4.03
N TYR A 145 -5.31 -15.46 4.01
CA TYR A 145 -4.70 -16.38 3.06
C TYR A 145 -5.14 -16.08 1.62
N ALA A 146 -6.41 -15.74 1.39
CA ALA A 146 -6.94 -15.34 0.09
C ALA A 146 -6.24 -14.10 -0.46
N LEU A 147 -6.13 -13.03 0.35
CA LEU A 147 -5.48 -11.77 -0.03
C LEU A 147 -3.99 -11.96 -0.33
N LEU A 148 -3.28 -12.76 0.48
CA LEU A 148 -1.87 -13.06 0.24
C LEU A 148 -1.67 -13.94 -1.02
N THR A 149 -2.61 -14.84 -1.32
CA THR A 149 -2.60 -15.63 -2.56
C THR A 149 -2.73 -14.72 -3.79
N LEU A 150 -3.66 -13.76 -3.77
CA LEU A 150 -3.82 -12.77 -4.84
C LEU A 150 -2.56 -11.90 -5.00
N SER A 151 -2.02 -11.42 -3.89
CA SER A 151 -0.79 -10.63 -3.88
C SER A 151 0.41 -11.40 -4.45
N GLN A 152 0.52 -12.71 -4.14
CA GLN A 152 1.53 -13.59 -4.73
C GLN A 152 1.30 -13.79 -6.22
N GLY A 153 0.06 -14.06 -6.63
CA GLY A 153 -0.32 -14.22 -8.04
C GLY A 153 -0.01 -12.98 -8.88
N ALA A 154 -0.12 -11.79 -8.28
CA ALA A 154 0.27 -10.52 -8.90
C ALA A 154 1.79 -10.27 -8.90
N GLY A 155 2.61 -11.20 -8.41
CA GLY A 155 4.06 -11.17 -8.47
C GLY A 155 4.73 -10.43 -7.31
N LEU A 156 4.06 -10.22 -6.16
CA LEU A 156 4.69 -9.61 -4.98
C LEU A 156 5.52 -10.66 -4.22
N PRO A 157 6.87 -10.58 -4.20
CA PRO A 157 7.71 -11.65 -3.64
C PRO A 157 7.51 -11.88 -2.13
N GLN A 158 7.17 -10.83 -1.39
CA GLN A 158 6.95 -10.87 0.05
C GLN A 158 5.77 -11.78 0.43
N ALA A 159 4.74 -11.88 -0.43
CA ALA A 159 3.57 -12.71 -0.20
C ALA A 159 3.91 -14.20 -0.14
N THR A 160 4.88 -14.66 -0.93
CA THR A 160 5.34 -16.05 -0.90
C THR A 160 5.89 -16.46 0.46
N GLY A 161 6.69 -15.58 1.08
CA GLY A 161 7.23 -15.81 2.42
C GLY A 161 6.13 -15.84 3.50
N ALA A 162 5.17 -14.93 3.40
CA ALA A 162 4.03 -14.85 4.31
C ALA A 162 3.14 -16.11 4.22
N LEU A 163 2.80 -16.56 3.02
CA LEU A 163 2.01 -17.78 2.81
C LEU A 163 2.71 -19.01 3.38
N LYS A 164 4.03 -19.20 3.15
CA LYS A 164 4.79 -20.30 3.74
C LYS A 164 4.75 -20.31 5.27
N GLN A 165 4.74 -19.13 5.88
CA GLN A 165 4.59 -19.01 7.32
C GLN A 165 3.16 -19.37 7.76
N MET A 166 2.14 -18.90 7.03
CA MET A 166 0.74 -19.22 7.34
C MET A 166 0.41 -20.69 7.17
N ASP A 167 1.05 -21.41 6.26
CA ASP A 167 0.86 -22.85 6.05
C ASP A 167 1.08 -23.69 7.31
N GLN A 168 1.86 -23.18 8.27
CA GLN A 168 2.12 -23.84 9.56
C GLN A 168 0.97 -23.69 10.55
N TYR A 169 0.09 -22.70 10.36
CA TYR A 169 -0.97 -22.34 11.30
C TYR A 169 -2.38 -22.53 10.74
N VAL A 170 -2.56 -22.31 9.44
CA VAL A 170 -3.88 -22.33 8.79
C VAL A 170 -4.22 -23.75 8.36
N PRO A 171 -5.33 -24.34 8.89
CA PRO A 171 -5.80 -25.67 8.49
C PRO A 171 -6.06 -25.77 6.98
N ILE A 172 -5.87 -26.97 6.42
CA ILE A 172 -6.02 -27.21 4.97
C ILE A 172 -7.41 -26.83 4.46
N THR A 173 -8.46 -27.11 5.25
CA THR A 173 -9.84 -26.76 4.90
C THR A 173 -10.05 -25.25 4.76
N GLN A 174 -9.42 -24.46 5.64
CA GLN A 174 -9.47 -22.99 5.54
C GLN A 174 -8.66 -22.46 4.34
N ARG A 175 -7.56 -23.13 3.96
CA ARG A 175 -6.80 -22.78 2.76
C ARG A 175 -7.61 -23.05 1.49
N GLU A 176 -8.39 -24.12 1.44
CA GLU A 176 -9.31 -24.41 0.32
C GLU A 176 -10.44 -23.38 0.23
N GLN A 177 -11.02 -22.99 1.37
CA GLN A 177 -11.98 -21.87 1.44
C GLN A 177 -11.37 -20.58 0.94
N ALA A 178 -10.12 -20.29 1.33
CA ALA A 178 -9.39 -19.10 0.93
C ALA A 178 -9.15 -19.05 -0.60
N GLN A 179 -8.89 -20.19 -1.25
CA GLN A 179 -8.75 -20.22 -2.71
C GLN A 179 -10.05 -19.86 -3.42
N THR A 180 -11.19 -20.29 -2.86
CA THR A 180 -12.51 -19.92 -3.40
C THR A 180 -12.78 -18.43 -3.20
N LEU A 181 -12.50 -17.92 -2.00
CA LEU A 181 -12.62 -16.50 -1.68
C LEU A 181 -11.67 -15.62 -2.54
N ALA A 182 -10.44 -16.10 -2.82
CA ALA A 182 -9.51 -15.39 -3.69
C ALA A 182 -10.08 -15.18 -5.10
N ARG A 183 -10.66 -16.24 -5.72
CA ARG A 183 -11.31 -16.11 -7.01
C ARG A 183 -12.49 -15.13 -7.00
N GLN A 184 -13.26 -15.11 -5.91
CA GLN A 184 -14.36 -14.15 -5.75
C GLN A 184 -13.83 -12.71 -5.67
N ILE A 185 -12.85 -12.45 -4.81
CA ILE A 185 -12.24 -11.11 -4.64
C ILE A 185 -11.62 -10.65 -5.97
N GLU A 186 -10.96 -11.53 -6.71
CA GLU A 186 -10.39 -11.22 -8.03
C GLU A 186 -11.46 -10.79 -9.04
N ALA A 187 -12.56 -11.53 -9.12
CA ALA A 187 -13.69 -11.21 -10.00
C ALA A 187 -14.33 -9.87 -9.63
N GLU A 188 -14.58 -9.62 -8.34
CA GLU A 188 -15.12 -8.36 -7.85
C GLU A 188 -14.19 -7.17 -8.13
N SER A 189 -12.88 -7.34 -7.92
CA SER A 189 -11.90 -6.29 -8.20
C SER A 189 -11.78 -6.01 -9.70
N ALA A 190 -11.91 -7.04 -10.56
CA ALA A 190 -11.95 -6.85 -12.00
C ALA A 190 -13.19 -6.06 -12.45
N GLN A 191 -14.36 -6.36 -11.89
CA GLN A 191 -15.59 -5.61 -12.15
C GLN A 191 -15.48 -4.14 -11.72
N ARG A 192 -14.90 -3.87 -10.53
CA ARG A 192 -14.69 -2.49 -10.06
C ARG A 192 -13.76 -1.71 -10.99
N ARG A 193 -12.63 -2.31 -11.40
CA ARG A 193 -11.70 -1.67 -12.36
C ARG A 193 -12.38 -1.39 -13.70
N ALA A 194 -13.19 -2.31 -14.20
CA ALA A 194 -13.96 -2.11 -15.44
C ALA A 194 -14.96 -0.94 -15.30
N ALA A 195 -15.66 -0.86 -14.16
CA ALA A 195 -16.60 0.23 -13.88
C ALA A 195 -15.87 1.59 -13.75
N GLU A 196 -14.71 1.65 -13.09
CA GLU A 196 -13.88 2.86 -12.98
C GLU A 196 -13.40 3.34 -14.36
N LEU A 197 -12.94 2.42 -15.22
CA LEU A 197 -12.52 2.75 -16.58
C LEU A 197 -13.70 3.27 -17.43
N ALA A 198 -14.87 2.63 -17.35
CA ALA A 198 -16.08 3.08 -18.05
C ALA A 198 -16.51 4.48 -17.57
N ALA A 199 -16.44 4.75 -16.26
CA ALA A 199 -16.76 6.06 -15.71
C ALA A 199 -15.76 7.14 -16.14
N ALA A 200 -14.47 6.79 -16.28
CA ALA A 200 -13.45 7.70 -16.78
C ALA A 200 -13.66 8.03 -18.27
N ASP A 201 -14.00 7.03 -19.09
CA ASP A 201 -14.30 7.22 -20.51
C ASP A 201 -15.54 8.13 -20.71
N LEU A 202 -16.57 7.97 -19.87
CA LEU A 202 -17.75 8.85 -19.89
C LEU A 202 -17.42 10.30 -19.52
N LYS A 203 -16.48 10.55 -18.61
CA LYS A 203 -16.04 11.89 -18.25
C LYS A 203 -15.21 12.57 -19.35
N GLN A 204 -14.48 11.79 -20.15
CA GLN A 204 -13.66 12.30 -21.26
C GLN A 204 -14.46 12.54 -22.53
N ARG A 205 -15.64 11.93 -22.66
CA ARG A 205 -16.57 12.27 -23.73
C ARG A 205 -17.20 13.59 -23.37
N ASP A 206 -16.78 14.69 -24.03
CA ASP A 206 -17.52 15.94 -24.00
C ASP A 206 -19.00 15.63 -24.21
N PRO A 207 -19.92 16.17 -23.39
CA PRO A 207 -21.34 16.04 -23.70
C PRO A 207 -21.52 16.64 -25.08
N ALA A 208 -21.79 15.77 -26.08
CA ALA A 208 -22.18 16.24 -27.39
C ALA A 208 -23.25 17.31 -27.17
N PRO A 209 -23.14 18.51 -27.76
CA PRO A 209 -24.15 19.54 -27.55
C PRO A 209 -25.49 18.88 -27.79
N LEU A 210 -26.31 18.83 -26.72
CA LEU A 210 -27.67 18.34 -26.84
C LEU A 210 -28.29 19.12 -27.99
N ALA A 211 -28.49 18.44 -29.12
CA ALA A 211 -29.15 19.03 -30.26
C ALA A 211 -30.46 19.61 -29.72
N GLN A 212 -30.54 20.92 -29.67
CA GLN A 212 -31.77 21.59 -29.26
C GLN A 212 -32.90 21.00 -30.13
N PRO A 213 -33.97 20.48 -29.54
CA PRO A 213 -35.06 19.97 -30.34
C PRO A 213 -35.53 21.11 -31.26
N THR A 214 -35.29 20.95 -32.56
CA THR A 214 -35.79 21.83 -33.58
C THR A 214 -37.30 21.77 -33.39
N VAL A 215 -37.88 22.88 -32.91
CA VAL A 215 -39.33 23.04 -32.81
C VAL A 215 -39.86 23.03 -34.25
N VAL A 216 -40.19 21.85 -34.73
CA VAL A 216 -40.97 21.70 -35.95
C VAL A 216 -42.39 22.11 -35.54
N GLN A 217 -42.79 23.32 -35.88
CA GLN A 217 -44.19 23.74 -35.86
C GLN A 217 -44.95 22.88 -36.87
N THR A 218 -45.51 21.80 -36.41
CA THR A 218 -46.51 21.03 -37.17
C THR A 218 -47.88 21.58 -36.81
N ALA A 219 -48.56 22.01 -37.88
CA ALA A 219 -49.92 22.42 -37.91
C ALA A 219 -50.89 21.45 -37.23
N SER A 220 -51.92 22.03 -36.62
CA SER A 220 -53.09 21.44 -36.03
C SER A 220 -53.51 20.07 -36.53
N ALA A 221 -53.46 19.06 -35.63
CA ALA A 221 -54.15 17.79 -35.81
C ALA A 221 -55.12 17.54 -34.64
N ARG A 222 -56.32 17.15 -34.99
CA ARG A 222 -57.54 16.88 -34.22
C ARG A 222 -57.33 16.03 -32.95
N PRO A 223 -58.19 16.19 -31.92
CA PRO A 223 -58.07 15.36 -30.70
C PRO A 223 -58.51 13.92 -30.97
N VAL A 224 -57.59 12.97 -30.71
CA VAL A 224 -57.90 11.55 -30.69
C VAL A 224 -58.38 11.16 -29.29
N ARG A 225 -59.53 10.51 -29.27
CA ARG A 225 -60.23 9.97 -28.11
C ARG A 225 -59.32 9.10 -27.25
N GLN A 226 -59.20 9.43 -25.96
CA GLN A 226 -58.50 8.57 -24.98
C GLN A 226 -59.33 7.32 -24.70
N SER A 227 -58.77 6.16 -25.06
CA SER A 227 -59.26 4.87 -24.60
C SER A 227 -58.59 4.51 -23.29
N ASN A 228 -59.36 4.44 -22.21
CA ASN A 228 -58.94 3.98 -20.90
C ASN A 228 -58.59 2.51 -20.92
N VAL A 229 -57.29 2.17 -20.97
CA VAL A 229 -56.82 0.81 -20.70
C VAL A 229 -56.47 0.71 -19.22
N ARG A 230 -57.34 -0.02 -18.49
CA ARG A 230 -57.17 -0.32 -17.06
C ARG A 230 -56.15 -1.41 -16.90
N LEU A 231 -54.99 -1.09 -16.30
CA LEU A 231 -53.96 -2.10 -15.87
C LEU A 231 -54.50 -2.90 -14.68
N PRO A 232 -54.32 -4.24 -14.65
CA PRO A 232 -54.70 -5.04 -13.50
C PRO A 232 -53.72 -4.82 -12.34
N LYS A 233 -54.26 -4.54 -11.14
CA LYS A 233 -53.56 -4.51 -9.87
C LYS A 233 -52.99 -5.91 -9.55
N LYS A 234 -51.67 -6.07 -9.52
CA LYS A 234 -51.01 -7.23 -8.94
C LYS A 234 -50.99 -7.10 -7.41
N THR A 235 -51.68 -8.02 -6.74
CA THR A 235 -51.65 -8.23 -5.30
C THR A 235 -50.28 -8.83 -4.89
N PRO A 236 -49.61 -8.37 -3.87
CA PRO A 236 -48.40 -9.05 -3.40
C PRO A 236 -48.74 -10.32 -2.64
N ALA A 237 -48.18 -11.43 -3.08
CA ALA A 237 -48.25 -12.70 -2.40
C ALA A 237 -47.41 -12.66 -1.11
N SER A 238 -48.05 -13.03 0.00
CA SER A 238 -47.42 -13.21 1.29
C SER A 238 -46.39 -14.35 1.25
N VAL A 239 -45.16 -14.06 1.62
CA VAL A 239 -44.12 -15.05 1.87
C VAL A 239 -44.28 -15.50 3.33
N PRO A 240 -44.42 -16.80 3.64
CA PRO A 240 -44.47 -17.27 5.02
C PRO A 240 -43.10 -17.16 5.70
N ALA A 241 -43.10 -16.66 6.94
CA ALA A 241 -41.92 -16.58 7.80
C ALA A 241 -41.38 -17.96 8.15
N PRO A 242 -40.04 -18.13 8.25
CA PRO A 242 -39.47 -19.38 8.72
C PRO A 242 -39.72 -19.58 10.21
N VAL A 243 -40.24 -20.77 10.58
CA VAL A 243 -40.46 -21.24 11.92
C VAL A 243 -39.08 -21.47 12.56
N VAL A 244 -38.74 -20.76 13.61
CA VAL A 244 -37.56 -21.03 14.47
C VAL A 244 -37.88 -22.19 15.35
N ALA A 245 -37.30 -23.33 15.09
CA ALA A 245 -37.26 -24.45 16.03
C ALA A 245 -36.19 -24.17 17.08
N SER A 246 -36.67 -23.91 18.31
CA SER A 246 -35.82 -23.83 19.51
C SER A 246 -35.37 -25.25 19.89
N THR A 247 -34.11 -25.58 19.61
CA THR A 247 -33.46 -26.74 20.20
C THR A 247 -32.62 -26.30 21.38
N SER A 248 -32.99 -26.77 22.56
CA SER A 248 -32.31 -26.56 23.82
C SER A 248 -30.87 -27.08 23.76
N ALA A 249 -29.90 -26.16 23.88
CA ALA A 249 -28.52 -26.53 24.02
C ALA A 249 -28.25 -27.02 25.44
N SER A 250 -27.95 -28.30 25.55
CA SER A 250 -27.42 -28.95 26.75
C SER A 250 -25.99 -28.43 26.98
N SER A 251 -25.76 -27.80 28.12
CA SER A 251 -24.46 -27.32 28.57
C SER A 251 -23.54 -28.50 28.88
N VAL A 252 -22.54 -28.73 28.03
CA VAL A 252 -21.39 -29.58 28.38
C VAL A 252 -20.23 -28.64 28.74
N GLN A 253 -19.92 -28.59 30.05
CA GLN A 253 -18.71 -27.98 30.57
C GLN A 253 -17.49 -28.76 30.07
N PRO A 254 -16.46 -28.14 29.51
CA PRO A 254 -15.17 -28.80 29.34
C PRO A 254 -14.44 -28.84 30.68
N ALA A 255 -14.07 -30.06 31.10
CA ALA A 255 -13.24 -30.31 32.25
C ALA A 255 -11.89 -29.61 32.12
N VAL A 256 -11.52 -28.90 33.19
CA VAL A 256 -10.21 -28.29 33.38
C VAL A 256 -9.19 -29.41 33.53
N ALA A 257 -8.30 -29.58 32.56
CA ALA A 257 -7.15 -30.46 32.69
C ALA A 257 -6.08 -29.78 33.55
N GLU A 258 -5.75 -30.40 34.67
CA GLU A 258 -4.64 -30.01 35.54
C GLU A 258 -3.29 -30.09 34.84
N PRO A 259 -2.33 -29.21 35.17
CA PRO A 259 -1.00 -29.25 34.56
C PRO A 259 -0.22 -30.46 35.09
N VAL A 260 0.16 -31.33 34.16
CA VAL A 260 1.09 -32.44 34.41
C VAL A 260 2.43 -31.87 34.86
N ARG A 261 2.80 -32.14 36.12
CA ARG A 261 4.12 -31.90 36.66
C ARG A 261 5.11 -32.80 35.92
N VAL A 262 5.97 -32.23 35.12
CA VAL A 262 7.13 -32.90 34.53
C VAL A 262 8.16 -33.10 35.65
N ALA A 263 8.39 -34.35 36.00
CA ALA A 263 9.40 -34.76 36.98
C ALA A 263 10.81 -34.33 36.55
N SER A 264 11.50 -33.70 37.49
CA SER A 264 12.91 -33.35 37.39
C SER A 264 13.76 -34.57 37.06
N ARG A 265 14.34 -34.61 35.88
CA ARG A 265 15.39 -35.57 35.55
C ARG A 265 16.68 -35.18 36.25
N GLN A 266 17.13 -36.06 37.10
CA GLN A 266 18.42 -35.99 37.79
C GLN A 266 19.56 -35.85 36.79
N SER A 267 20.45 -34.92 37.08
CA SER A 267 21.69 -34.65 36.35
C SER A 267 22.64 -35.82 36.48
N VAL A 268 22.97 -36.43 35.36
CA VAL A 268 24.12 -37.35 35.22
C VAL A 268 25.41 -36.52 35.07
N PRO A 269 26.50 -36.80 35.78
CA PRO A 269 27.72 -36.03 35.64
C PRO A 269 28.32 -36.23 34.23
N ALA A 270 28.45 -35.17 33.47
CA ALA A 270 29.10 -35.17 32.18
C ALA A 270 30.60 -35.37 32.36
N ALA A 271 31.12 -36.44 31.78
CA ALA A 271 32.54 -36.65 31.56
C ALA A 271 33.13 -35.48 30.73
N ALA A 272 34.31 -35.06 31.09
CA ALA A 272 35.07 -33.95 30.48
C ALA A 272 35.20 -34.11 28.96
N ALA A 273 34.33 -33.42 28.19
CA ALA A 273 34.53 -33.16 26.78
C ALA A 273 35.39 -31.90 26.66
N GLY A 274 36.48 -31.99 25.91
CA GLY A 274 37.47 -30.93 25.71
C GLY A 274 36.82 -29.62 25.29
N ARG A 275 37.18 -28.55 26.00
CA ARG A 275 36.83 -27.17 25.68
C ARG A 275 37.31 -26.85 24.28
N VAL A 276 36.42 -26.80 23.32
CA VAL A 276 36.66 -26.08 22.06
C VAL A 276 36.88 -24.62 22.43
N PRO A 277 38.03 -24.01 22.06
CA PRO A 277 38.27 -22.59 22.40
C PRO A 277 37.15 -21.75 21.79
N ALA A 278 36.56 -20.90 22.60
CA ALA A 278 35.57 -19.91 22.14
C ALA A 278 36.18 -19.06 21.02
N PRO A 279 35.46 -18.75 19.96
CA PRO A 279 35.98 -17.90 18.88
C PRO A 279 36.52 -16.60 19.46
N ALA A 280 37.72 -16.21 19.08
CA ALA A 280 38.35 -14.99 19.56
C ALA A 280 37.45 -13.79 19.21
N GLU A 281 37.09 -12.98 20.22
CA GLU A 281 36.28 -11.78 20.02
C GLU A 281 37.01 -10.82 19.07
N LYS A 282 36.30 -10.39 18.02
CA LYS A 282 36.80 -9.37 17.09
C LYS A 282 36.76 -7.99 17.79
N THR A 283 37.90 -7.38 17.99
CA THR A 283 38.07 -6.11 18.70
C THR A 283 38.21 -4.88 17.79
N GLY A 284 37.97 -5.04 16.51
CA GLY A 284 38.11 -3.98 15.50
C GLY A 284 37.10 -2.84 15.66
N LYS A 285 37.48 -1.65 15.18
CA LYS A 285 36.65 -0.43 15.28
C LYS A 285 35.56 -0.32 14.20
N TRP A 286 35.61 -1.13 13.15
CA TRP A 286 34.64 -1.08 12.05
C TRP A 286 33.43 -1.95 12.34
N GLY A 287 32.29 -1.54 11.79
CA GLY A 287 31.04 -2.27 11.91
C GLY A 287 30.23 -2.29 10.62
N ILE A 288 29.21 -3.10 10.63
CA ILE A 288 28.20 -3.15 9.57
C ILE A 288 26.84 -2.91 10.18
N GLN A 289 26.01 -2.10 9.52
CA GLN A 289 24.62 -1.87 9.92
C GLN A 289 23.75 -2.90 9.20
N LEU A 290 22.99 -3.68 9.98
CA LEU A 290 22.12 -4.76 9.52
C LEU A 290 20.66 -4.34 9.38
N GLY A 291 20.29 -3.19 9.97
CA GLY A 291 18.94 -2.62 9.88
C GLY A 291 18.75 -1.40 10.77
N ALA A 292 17.60 -0.75 10.59
CA ALA A 292 17.12 0.34 11.43
C ALA A 292 15.64 0.07 11.78
N PHE A 293 15.29 0.13 13.05
CA PHE A 293 14.01 -0.34 13.58
C PHE A 293 13.34 0.72 14.44
N GLY A 294 12.06 0.97 14.24
CA GLY A 294 11.27 1.85 15.11
C GLY A 294 11.05 1.24 16.52
N VAL A 295 11.13 -0.09 16.64
CA VAL A 295 11.00 -0.83 17.90
C VAL A 295 12.29 -1.62 18.14
N ALA A 296 12.94 -1.42 19.28
CA ALA A 296 14.22 -2.03 19.60
C ALA A 296 14.19 -3.58 19.62
N SER A 297 13.07 -4.19 20.06
CA SER A 297 12.93 -5.65 20.09
C SER A 297 12.98 -6.30 18.69
N ASN A 298 12.70 -5.56 17.61
CA ASN A 298 12.86 -6.06 16.24
C ASN A 298 14.34 -6.17 15.86
N ALA A 299 15.19 -5.29 16.38
CA ALA A 299 16.63 -5.39 16.22
C ALA A 299 17.18 -6.62 16.95
N ASP A 300 16.67 -6.91 18.15
CA ASP A 300 17.04 -8.08 18.93
C ASP A 300 16.66 -9.39 18.21
N ARG A 301 15.45 -9.45 17.66
CA ARG A 301 14.99 -10.59 16.85
C ARG A 301 15.84 -10.82 15.61
N LEU A 302 16.20 -9.76 14.89
CA LEU A 302 17.09 -9.90 13.75
C LEU A 302 18.47 -10.38 14.18
N TRP A 303 19.02 -9.84 15.28
CA TRP A 303 20.30 -10.30 15.81
C TRP A 303 20.28 -11.78 16.18
N ALA A 304 19.26 -12.24 16.92
CA ALA A 304 19.12 -13.63 17.30
C ALA A 304 19.10 -14.56 16.07
N LYS A 305 18.48 -14.12 14.96
CA LYS A 305 18.46 -14.87 13.69
C LYS A 305 19.83 -14.92 13.00
N LEU A 306 20.62 -13.85 13.10
CA LEU A 306 21.86 -13.68 12.37
C LEU A 306 23.11 -14.03 13.17
N SER A 307 23.05 -14.08 14.50
CA SER A 307 24.21 -14.29 15.39
C SER A 307 24.92 -15.64 15.16
N GLY A 308 24.19 -16.65 14.65
CA GLY A 308 24.77 -17.93 14.25
C GLY A 308 25.41 -17.94 12.86
N ASN A 309 25.43 -16.81 12.12
CA ASN A 309 26.01 -16.76 10.79
C ASN A 309 27.56 -16.67 10.90
N PRO A 310 28.32 -17.55 10.20
CA PRO A 310 29.79 -17.55 10.26
C PRO A 310 30.44 -16.21 9.87
N VAL A 311 29.74 -15.39 9.08
CA VAL A 311 30.20 -14.04 8.69
C VAL A 311 30.26 -13.10 9.89
N LEU A 312 29.36 -13.27 10.86
CA LEU A 312 29.25 -12.48 12.08
C LEU A 312 29.94 -13.08 13.29
N GLU A 313 30.57 -14.22 13.13
CA GLU A 313 31.32 -14.91 14.21
C GLU A 313 32.38 -13.98 14.84
N GLY A 314 32.38 -13.88 16.16
CA GLY A 314 33.27 -13.00 16.92
C GLY A 314 32.89 -11.51 16.89
N THR A 315 31.84 -11.09 16.19
CA THR A 315 31.34 -9.71 16.22
C THR A 315 30.36 -9.47 17.39
N GLN A 316 30.29 -8.23 17.85
CA GLN A 316 29.42 -7.84 18.95
C GLN A 316 28.20 -7.06 18.43
N LYS A 317 27.03 -7.31 19.06
CA LYS A 317 25.81 -6.52 18.82
C LYS A 317 25.96 -5.12 19.42
N LYS A 318 25.70 -4.09 18.63
CA LYS A 318 25.59 -2.69 19.10
C LYS A 318 24.29 -2.09 18.61
N LEU A 319 23.47 -1.61 19.54
CA LEU A 319 22.27 -0.82 19.25
C LEU A 319 22.63 0.66 19.31
N VAL A 320 22.45 1.37 18.23
CA VAL A 320 22.78 2.81 18.13
C VAL A 320 21.48 3.61 17.97
N PRO A 321 21.09 4.42 18.95
CA PRO A 321 19.93 5.30 18.83
C PRO A 321 20.16 6.32 17.69
N GLY A 322 19.12 6.58 16.91
CA GLY A 322 19.16 7.52 15.79
C GLY A 322 17.82 8.24 15.62
N GLY A 323 17.45 9.07 16.60
CA GLY A 323 16.15 9.73 16.64
C GLY A 323 15.01 8.73 16.86
N ARG A 324 14.10 8.60 15.89
CA ARG A 324 12.92 7.69 15.99
C ARG A 324 13.24 6.22 15.71
N VAL A 325 14.50 5.88 15.39
CA VAL A 325 14.88 4.51 15.05
C VAL A 325 16.11 4.06 15.83
N THR A 326 16.17 2.76 16.15
CA THR A 326 17.35 2.08 16.69
C THR A 326 18.05 1.32 15.56
N ARG A 327 19.32 1.63 15.32
CA ARG A 327 20.13 0.97 14.31
C ARG A 327 20.84 -0.23 14.91
N LEU A 328 20.65 -1.41 14.30
CA LEU A 328 21.39 -2.60 14.69
C LEU A 328 22.71 -2.65 13.92
N ARG A 329 23.82 -2.73 14.65
CA ARG A 329 25.16 -2.89 14.09
C ARG A 329 25.83 -4.13 14.64
N ALA A 330 26.58 -4.82 13.78
CA ALA A 330 27.59 -5.80 14.17
C ALA A 330 28.95 -5.10 14.12
N VAL A 331 29.66 -5.05 15.24
CA VAL A 331 30.96 -4.35 15.38
C VAL A 331 32.06 -5.35 15.70
N GLY A 332 33.30 -4.98 15.42
CA GLY A 332 34.45 -5.83 15.70
C GLY A 332 35.35 -6.09 14.48
N PHE A 333 35.03 -5.57 13.29
CA PHE A 333 35.87 -5.74 12.11
C PHE A 333 37.16 -4.88 12.20
N ALA A 334 38.30 -5.48 11.87
CA ALA A 334 39.58 -4.78 11.99
C ALA A 334 39.70 -3.62 10.99
N THR A 335 39.28 -3.85 9.75
CA THR A 335 39.37 -2.87 8.67
C THR A 335 38.04 -2.60 8.00
N ARG A 336 37.97 -1.50 7.23
CA ARG A 336 36.82 -1.19 6.37
C ARG A 336 36.62 -2.27 5.29
N ALA A 337 37.70 -2.83 4.80
CA ALA A 337 37.68 -3.89 3.77
C ALA A 337 37.03 -5.16 4.32
N ASP A 338 37.37 -5.56 5.56
CA ASP A 338 36.74 -6.71 6.23
C ASP A 338 35.24 -6.51 6.42
N ALA A 339 34.84 -5.33 6.91
CA ALA A 339 33.42 -4.97 7.04
C ALA A 339 32.69 -4.99 5.68
N SER A 340 33.34 -4.48 4.62
CA SER A 340 32.76 -4.48 3.27
C SER A 340 32.61 -5.89 2.71
N SER A 341 33.62 -6.76 2.91
CA SER A 341 33.57 -8.17 2.49
C SER A 341 32.48 -8.95 3.23
N ALA A 342 32.35 -8.74 4.55
CA ALA A 342 31.27 -9.32 5.35
C ALA A 342 29.90 -8.86 4.86
N CYS A 343 29.75 -7.56 4.60
CA CYS A 343 28.53 -6.98 4.07
C CYS A 343 28.14 -7.56 2.70
N ALA A 344 29.09 -7.73 1.79
CA ALA A 344 28.88 -8.35 0.49
C ALA A 344 28.44 -9.83 0.59
N LYS A 345 28.97 -10.57 1.56
CA LYS A 345 28.55 -11.97 1.82
C LYS A 345 27.13 -12.03 2.36
N LEU A 346 26.76 -11.17 3.31
CA LEU A 346 25.41 -11.10 3.86
C LEU A 346 24.38 -10.65 2.82
N SER A 347 24.74 -9.69 1.96
CA SER A 347 23.86 -9.24 0.87
C SER A 347 23.55 -10.36 -0.13
N ARG A 348 24.52 -11.22 -0.44
CA ARG A 348 24.30 -12.42 -1.28
C ARG A 348 23.36 -13.44 -0.62
N GLN A 349 23.26 -13.43 0.71
CA GLN A 349 22.33 -14.24 1.48
C GLN A 349 20.95 -13.58 1.67
N GLY A 350 20.71 -12.45 0.99
CA GLY A 350 19.44 -11.69 1.08
C GLY A 350 19.33 -10.76 2.29
N GLN A 351 20.40 -10.60 3.09
CA GLN A 351 20.42 -9.70 4.24
C GLN A 351 20.93 -8.32 3.82
N ALA A 352 20.09 -7.30 3.92
CA ALA A 352 20.50 -5.91 3.70
C ALA A 352 21.62 -5.50 4.68
N CYS A 353 22.66 -4.87 4.14
CA CYS A 353 23.84 -4.52 4.90
C CYS A 353 24.50 -3.23 4.37
N VAL A 354 24.97 -2.37 5.28
CA VAL A 354 25.73 -1.15 4.97
C VAL A 354 26.93 -1.06 5.88
N VAL A 355 28.12 -0.75 5.32
CA VAL A 355 29.33 -0.54 6.12
C VAL A 355 29.17 0.72 6.95
N ALA A 356 29.34 0.59 8.27
CA ALA A 356 29.22 1.66 9.23
C ALA A 356 30.62 2.18 9.63
N LYS A 357 30.77 3.50 9.67
CA LYS A 357 31.98 4.13 10.21
C LYS A 357 32.14 3.77 11.69
N PRO A 358 33.39 3.74 12.21
CA PRO A 358 33.64 3.61 13.63
C PRO A 358 32.78 4.64 14.39
N SER A 359 32.05 4.17 15.41
CA SER A 359 31.42 5.11 16.34
C SER A 359 32.50 5.56 17.31
N ALA A 360 32.68 6.85 17.43
CA ALA A 360 33.49 7.45 18.46
C ALA A 360 33.02 7.00 19.85
#